data_0f9b11db4f9f4aa1555c97edd575301b
#
_entry.id   0f9b11db4f9f4aa1555c97edd575301b
#
_cell.length_a   1.000
_cell.length_b   1.000
_cell.length_c   1.000
_cell.angle_alpha   90.00
_cell.angle_beta   90.00
_cell.angle_gamma   90.00
#
_symmetry.space_group_name_H-M   'P 1'
#
loop_
_entity.id
_entity.type
_entity.pdbx_description
1 polymer ?
#
loop_
_entity_poly.entity_id
_entity_poly.type
_entity_poly.pdbx_seq_one_letter_code
_entity_poly.pdbx_strand_id
1 'polypeptide(L)'
;MPTVEPLVLDASKPDEARRLNAQIPFSTAPNPAARPFHYSGGEVALARATDCLAAAMIYEAGDDAVGERAVGQVVLNRLRHPAFPKTVCGVVFQGQERATGCQFTFTCDGAMARRPSAAAWERARGLAAGMLAGDIYKPVGTSTHYHTDWVMPYWSKTLDKVAAVDTHLFFRWMGWWGTPAAFARSVAITAEPAIVKLAALSPVHRDDAVEFALDGAAGPLGGDAFPPLAIGPEQVGKRIGPGKLTAVETGGNGFVMTLDKGGDPARYAEAAARICAGRAQCRLLAWTNPRETPQAFPVAESSLGSMSFSYIRMKESGLERMLFNCDEFPSAPRIQCMARRLPAAQTPRLLADERADKSGSALPAPGKLAADSQPGRLEPALPTIETIKLRVPRTSATTTLTP
;
A
#
# COMPACT_ATOMS: atom_id res chain seq x y z
N MET A 1 -3.10 -8.36 -7.98
CA MET A 1 -3.44 -8.35 -6.54
C MET A 1 -4.73 -9.15 -6.38
N PRO A 2 -4.91 -9.97 -5.34
CA PRO A 2 -6.18 -10.67 -5.14
C PRO A 2 -7.31 -9.64 -4.98
N THR A 3 -8.45 -9.94 -5.58
CA THR A 3 -9.66 -9.14 -5.41
C THR A 3 -10.09 -9.23 -3.95
N VAL A 4 -10.31 -8.07 -3.32
CA VAL A 4 -10.87 -8.04 -1.96
C VAL A 4 -12.36 -8.28 -2.08
N GLU A 5 -12.84 -9.31 -1.41
CA GLU A 5 -14.27 -9.55 -1.30
C GLU A 5 -14.93 -8.44 -0.47
N PRO A 6 -16.16 -8.02 -0.80
CA PRO A 6 -16.90 -7.06 0.01
C PRO A 6 -17.06 -7.58 1.43
N LEU A 7 -16.95 -6.70 2.43
CA LEU A 7 -17.22 -7.08 3.81
C LEU A 7 -18.68 -7.51 3.95
N VAL A 8 -18.89 -8.75 4.32
CA VAL A 8 -20.21 -9.26 4.68
C VAL A 8 -20.38 -9.16 6.19
N LEU A 9 -21.44 -8.47 6.64
CA LEU A 9 -21.80 -8.37 8.04
C LEU A 9 -22.92 -9.37 8.34
N ASP A 10 -22.75 -10.19 9.38
CA ASP A 10 -23.78 -11.07 9.90
C ASP A 10 -24.88 -10.29 10.63
N ALA A 11 -24.56 -9.09 11.16
CA ALA A 11 -25.51 -8.17 11.74
C ALA A 11 -25.13 -6.72 11.43
N SER A 12 -26.11 -5.94 10.96
CA SER A 12 -25.96 -4.51 10.64
C SER A 12 -26.52 -3.58 11.71
N LYS A 13 -27.35 -4.10 12.65
CA LYS A 13 -27.91 -3.33 13.77
C LYS A 13 -26.99 -3.44 14.98
N PRO A 14 -26.55 -2.33 15.60
CA PRO A 14 -25.59 -2.34 16.70
C PRO A 14 -25.98 -3.26 17.86
N ASP A 15 -27.22 -3.22 18.32
CA ASP A 15 -27.67 -4.02 19.47
C ASP A 15 -27.74 -5.52 19.13
N GLU A 16 -28.07 -5.87 17.90
CA GLU A 16 -28.02 -7.25 17.43
C GLU A 16 -26.57 -7.73 17.34
N ALA A 17 -25.68 -6.92 16.80
CA ALA A 17 -24.25 -7.23 16.72
C ALA A 17 -23.65 -7.45 18.13
N ARG A 18 -23.96 -6.60 19.11
CA ARG A 18 -23.52 -6.79 20.50
C ARG A 18 -24.01 -8.10 21.10
N ARG A 19 -25.29 -8.45 20.88
CA ARG A 19 -25.83 -9.73 21.36
C ARG A 19 -25.12 -10.92 20.73
N LEU A 20 -24.87 -10.89 19.43
CA LEU A 20 -24.18 -11.97 18.73
C LEU A 20 -22.70 -12.05 19.14
N ASN A 21 -22.03 -10.92 19.29
CA ASN A 21 -20.65 -10.87 19.76
C ASN A 21 -20.50 -11.40 21.21
N ALA A 22 -21.50 -11.16 22.06
CA ALA A 22 -21.53 -11.70 23.42
C ALA A 22 -21.66 -13.23 23.45
N GLN A 23 -22.25 -13.84 22.43
CA GLN A 23 -22.38 -15.30 22.31
C GLN A 23 -21.08 -15.99 21.87
N ILE A 24 -20.12 -15.25 21.28
CA ILE A 24 -18.81 -15.80 20.95
C ILE A 24 -17.99 -15.85 22.25
N PRO A 25 -17.64 -17.03 22.77
CA PRO A 25 -16.86 -17.13 23.99
C PRO A 25 -15.43 -16.65 23.77
N PHE A 26 -14.80 -16.17 24.83
CA PHE A 26 -13.35 -15.97 24.79
C PHE A 26 -12.66 -17.32 24.72
N SER A 27 -11.58 -17.38 23.95
CA SER A 27 -10.73 -18.57 23.85
C SER A 27 -10.15 -18.91 25.23
N THR A 28 -10.25 -20.17 25.63
CA THR A 28 -9.62 -20.70 26.86
C THR A 28 -8.16 -21.11 26.64
N ALA A 29 -7.70 -21.12 25.39
CA ALA A 29 -6.32 -21.41 25.07
C ALA A 29 -5.37 -20.28 25.55
N PRO A 30 -4.12 -20.57 25.92
CA PRO A 30 -3.16 -19.56 26.32
C PRO A 30 -3.07 -18.42 25.31
N ASN A 31 -3.08 -17.16 25.79
CA ASN A 31 -2.89 -15.98 24.98
C ASN A 31 -1.53 -15.34 25.33
N PRO A 32 -0.42 -15.89 24.80
CA PRO A 32 0.92 -15.37 25.12
C PRO A 32 1.09 -13.96 24.56
N ALA A 33 1.81 -13.12 25.31
CA ALA A 33 2.19 -11.81 24.81
C ALA A 33 3.00 -11.90 23.51
N ALA A 34 2.79 -10.97 22.60
CA ALA A 34 3.66 -10.83 21.44
C ALA A 34 5.10 -10.52 21.90
N ARG A 35 6.08 -10.91 21.07
CA ARG A 35 7.48 -10.54 21.35
C ARG A 35 7.70 -9.06 21.03
N PRO A 36 8.62 -8.37 21.77
CA PRO A 36 9.01 -7.00 21.45
C PRO A 36 9.40 -6.84 19.98
N PHE A 37 8.94 -5.79 19.35
CA PHE A 37 9.30 -5.44 17.97
C PHE A 37 10.33 -4.31 17.99
N HIS A 38 11.49 -4.53 17.39
CA HIS A 38 12.50 -3.49 17.23
C HIS A 38 12.63 -3.18 15.74
N TYR A 39 12.35 -1.93 15.40
CA TYR A 39 12.48 -1.45 14.02
C TYR A 39 13.95 -1.36 13.64
N SER A 40 14.31 -1.85 12.45
CA SER A 40 15.72 -1.94 12.00
C SER A 40 16.03 -1.09 10.76
N GLY A 41 15.07 -0.32 10.24
CA GLY A 41 15.27 0.55 9.09
C GLY A 41 16.02 1.85 9.43
N GLY A 42 16.42 2.59 8.40
CA GLY A 42 17.05 3.90 8.57
C GLY A 42 16.08 4.97 9.13
N GLU A 43 16.61 6.14 9.45
CA GLU A 43 15.91 7.22 10.14
C GLU A 43 14.61 7.66 9.43
N VAL A 44 14.67 7.91 8.12
CA VAL A 44 13.50 8.30 7.33
C VAL A 44 12.44 7.19 7.32
N ALA A 45 12.87 5.94 7.19
CA ALA A 45 11.95 4.81 7.22
C ALA A 45 11.32 4.64 8.61
N LEU A 46 12.09 4.84 9.69
CA LEU A 46 11.56 4.82 11.07
C LEU A 46 10.54 5.94 11.29
N ALA A 47 10.82 7.16 10.81
CA ALA A 47 9.89 8.27 10.91
C ALA A 47 8.57 7.97 10.18
N ARG A 48 8.62 7.44 8.96
CA ARG A 48 7.42 7.00 8.22
C ARG A 48 6.67 5.88 8.92
N ALA A 49 7.38 4.87 9.43
CA ALA A 49 6.77 3.79 10.20
C ALA A 49 6.03 4.32 11.42
N THR A 50 6.65 5.27 12.15
CA THR A 50 6.06 5.92 13.31
C THR A 50 4.77 6.64 12.95
N ASP A 51 4.78 7.43 11.89
CA ASP A 51 3.61 8.18 11.44
C ASP A 51 2.49 7.27 10.94
N CYS A 52 2.81 6.22 10.19
CA CYS A 52 1.81 5.24 9.74
C CYS A 52 1.19 4.48 10.91
N LEU A 53 1.98 4.07 11.90
CA LEU A 53 1.49 3.40 13.10
C LEU A 53 0.62 4.34 13.93
N ALA A 54 1.08 5.58 14.17
CA ALA A 54 0.31 6.61 14.87
C ALA A 54 -1.03 6.91 14.18
N ALA A 55 -1.05 6.97 12.85
CA ALA A 55 -2.29 7.15 12.10
C ALA A 55 -3.29 6.01 12.36
N ALA A 56 -2.86 4.76 12.29
CA ALA A 56 -3.73 3.63 12.62
C ALA A 56 -4.27 3.75 14.06
N MET A 57 -3.41 4.05 15.00
CA MET A 57 -3.75 4.17 16.42
C MET A 57 -4.80 5.25 16.66
N ILE A 58 -4.55 6.48 16.23
CA ILE A 58 -5.42 7.62 16.53
C ILE A 58 -6.73 7.62 15.72
N TYR A 59 -6.72 7.17 14.46
CA TYR A 59 -7.94 7.13 13.65
C TYR A 59 -8.88 5.98 14.03
N GLU A 60 -8.34 4.90 14.59
CA GLU A 60 -9.12 3.74 15.05
C GLU A 60 -9.60 3.86 16.49
N ALA A 61 -8.71 4.26 17.42
CA ALA A 61 -9.03 4.31 18.85
C ALA A 61 -9.32 5.72 19.37
N GLY A 62 -9.08 6.76 18.55
CA GLY A 62 -9.15 8.15 19.02
C GLY A 62 -7.96 8.47 19.94
N ASP A 63 -8.11 9.47 20.82
CA ASP A 63 -7.07 9.89 21.76
C ASP A 63 -7.17 9.06 23.07
N ASP A 64 -7.24 7.73 22.93
CA ASP A 64 -7.22 6.76 24.03
C ASP A 64 -5.95 5.91 23.97
N ALA A 65 -5.02 6.17 24.87
CA ALA A 65 -3.72 5.50 24.90
C ALA A 65 -3.79 3.97 25.08
N VAL A 66 -4.86 3.44 25.66
CA VAL A 66 -5.04 2.00 25.87
C VAL A 66 -5.50 1.35 24.56
N GLY A 67 -6.53 1.91 23.93
CA GLY A 67 -7.01 1.49 22.62
C GLY A 67 -5.96 1.66 21.52
N GLU A 68 -5.25 2.79 21.53
CA GLU A 68 -4.13 3.05 20.60
C GLU A 68 -3.07 1.97 20.67
N ARG A 69 -2.62 1.56 21.87
CA ARG A 69 -1.64 0.47 22.03
C ARG A 69 -2.18 -0.87 21.58
N ALA A 70 -3.47 -1.14 21.81
CA ALA A 70 -4.09 -2.38 21.34
C ALA A 70 -4.12 -2.47 19.82
N VAL A 71 -4.52 -1.39 19.13
CA VAL A 71 -4.49 -1.29 17.67
C VAL A 71 -3.05 -1.37 17.14
N GLY A 72 -2.12 -0.62 17.74
CA GLY A 72 -0.70 -0.65 17.36
C GLY A 72 -0.11 -2.06 17.45
N GLN A 73 -0.45 -2.82 18.51
CA GLN A 73 0.01 -4.21 18.64
C GLN A 73 -0.51 -5.10 17.51
N VAL A 74 -1.76 -4.94 17.08
CA VAL A 74 -2.30 -5.68 15.93
C VAL A 74 -1.53 -5.36 14.64
N VAL A 75 -1.20 -4.09 14.39
CA VAL A 75 -0.38 -3.70 13.23
C VAL A 75 0.97 -4.39 13.26
N LEU A 76 1.68 -4.38 14.40
CA LEU A 76 2.99 -5.03 14.55
C LEU A 76 2.90 -6.56 14.46
N ASN A 77 1.82 -7.16 14.94
CA ASN A 77 1.56 -8.58 14.76
C ASN A 77 1.37 -8.92 13.28
N ARG A 78 0.57 -8.15 12.54
CA ARG A 78 0.39 -8.31 11.09
C ARG A 78 1.71 -8.21 10.34
N LEU A 79 2.55 -7.24 10.67
CA LEU A 79 3.85 -7.06 10.06
C LEU A 79 4.72 -8.33 10.16
N ARG A 80 4.66 -9.04 11.29
CA ARG A 80 5.38 -10.30 11.51
C ARG A 80 4.73 -11.52 10.88
N HIS A 81 3.41 -11.51 10.75
CA HIS A 81 2.66 -12.64 10.23
C HIS A 81 2.85 -12.79 8.71
N PRO A 82 3.09 -14.01 8.17
CA PRO A 82 3.41 -14.20 6.75
C PRO A 82 2.31 -13.73 5.78
N ALA A 83 1.06 -13.67 6.21
CA ALA A 83 -0.08 -13.30 5.39
C ALA A 83 -0.20 -11.79 5.09
N PHE A 84 0.58 -10.93 5.75
CA PHE A 84 0.44 -9.47 5.63
C PHE A 84 1.67 -8.81 5.02
N PRO A 85 1.55 -7.54 4.56
CA PRO A 85 2.68 -6.74 4.08
C PRO A 85 3.81 -6.65 5.11
N LYS A 86 5.04 -6.37 4.64
CA LYS A 86 6.25 -6.36 5.45
C LYS A 86 6.78 -4.96 5.76
N THR A 87 5.96 -3.94 5.60
CA THR A 87 6.20 -2.57 6.04
C THR A 87 5.03 -2.09 6.88
N VAL A 88 5.26 -1.20 7.85
CA VAL A 88 4.20 -0.65 8.71
C VAL A 88 3.19 0.11 7.87
N CYS A 89 3.66 1.01 7.00
CA CYS A 89 2.79 1.76 6.09
C CYS A 89 2.06 0.83 5.11
N GLY A 90 2.70 -0.24 4.65
CA GLY A 90 2.07 -1.24 3.79
C GLY A 90 0.94 -2.02 4.48
N VAL A 91 1.06 -2.31 5.78
CA VAL A 91 -0.02 -2.94 6.58
C VAL A 91 -1.17 -1.97 6.78
N VAL A 92 -0.88 -0.73 7.18
CA VAL A 92 -1.91 0.26 7.54
C VAL A 92 -2.67 0.75 6.31
N PHE A 93 -1.97 1.07 5.24
CA PHE A 93 -2.54 1.65 4.03
C PHE A 93 -2.81 0.64 2.91
N GLN A 94 -2.88 -0.65 3.25
CA GLN A 94 -3.21 -1.69 2.28
C GLN A 94 -4.60 -1.47 1.69
N GLY A 95 -4.69 -1.33 0.37
CA GLY A 95 -5.94 -1.12 -0.35
C GLY A 95 -6.48 0.32 -0.31
N GLN A 96 -5.68 1.30 0.14
CA GLN A 96 -6.09 2.71 0.23
C GLN A 96 -6.50 3.35 -1.10
N GLU A 97 -6.12 2.73 -2.20
CA GLU A 97 -6.47 3.14 -3.56
C GLU A 97 -7.91 2.77 -3.97
N ARG A 98 -8.60 2.00 -3.14
CA ARG A 98 -9.95 1.51 -3.41
C ARG A 98 -10.98 2.45 -2.79
N ALA A 99 -12.17 2.48 -3.36
CA ALA A 99 -13.31 3.19 -2.77
C ALA A 99 -13.91 2.43 -1.57
N THR A 100 -13.74 1.10 -1.53
CA THR A 100 -14.18 0.20 -0.46
C THR A 100 -13.18 -0.95 -0.33
N GLY A 101 -13.13 -1.61 0.83
CA GLY A 101 -12.26 -2.77 1.02
C GLY A 101 -10.82 -2.42 1.40
N CYS A 102 -10.60 -1.29 2.05
CA CYS A 102 -9.30 -0.94 2.65
C CYS A 102 -9.09 -1.74 3.93
N GLN A 103 -7.84 -2.05 4.21
CA GLN A 103 -7.49 -2.78 5.44
C GLN A 103 -7.88 -2.02 6.70
N PHE A 104 -7.75 -0.71 6.69
CA PHE A 104 -8.22 0.22 7.70
C PHE A 104 -9.14 1.24 7.03
N THR A 105 -10.40 1.27 7.42
CA THR A 105 -11.45 2.07 6.74
C THR A 105 -11.13 3.56 6.70
N PHE A 106 -10.48 4.10 7.72
CA PHE A 106 -10.08 5.51 7.76
C PHE A 106 -9.19 5.91 6.57
N THR A 107 -8.51 4.95 5.94
CA THR A 107 -7.61 5.24 4.80
C THR A 107 -8.36 5.48 3.49
N CYS A 108 -9.66 5.14 3.40
CA CYS A 108 -10.45 5.31 2.18
C CYS A 108 -11.89 5.85 2.38
N ASP A 109 -12.39 6.00 3.63
CA ASP A 109 -13.73 6.52 3.93
C ASP A 109 -13.81 8.04 4.05
N GLY A 110 -12.68 8.72 3.83
CA GLY A 110 -12.57 10.18 3.99
C GLY A 110 -12.32 10.65 5.43
N ALA A 111 -12.18 9.75 6.41
CA ALA A 111 -11.94 10.12 7.81
C ALA A 111 -10.65 10.94 7.99
N MET A 112 -9.64 10.76 7.12
CA MET A 112 -8.39 11.53 7.15
C MET A 112 -8.55 13.01 6.81
N ALA A 113 -9.69 13.45 6.29
CA ALA A 113 -10.01 14.87 6.15
C ALA A 113 -10.15 15.55 7.51
N ARG A 114 -10.54 14.80 8.55
CA ARG A 114 -10.56 15.27 9.95
C ARG A 114 -9.18 15.08 10.57
N ARG A 115 -8.45 16.16 10.75
CA ARG A 115 -7.13 16.13 11.38
C ARG A 115 -7.24 16.01 12.90
N PRO A 116 -6.43 15.16 13.53
CA PRO A 116 -6.26 15.17 14.99
C PRO A 116 -5.65 16.52 15.42
N SER A 117 -5.82 16.89 16.70
CA SER A 117 -5.07 18.00 17.24
C SER A 117 -3.57 17.71 17.22
N ALA A 118 -2.72 18.74 17.14
CA ALA A 118 -1.27 18.56 17.16
C ALA A 118 -0.82 17.78 18.41
N ALA A 119 -1.40 18.08 19.58
CA ALA A 119 -1.08 17.39 20.82
C ALA A 119 -1.46 15.91 20.80
N ALA A 120 -2.65 15.56 20.26
CA ALA A 120 -3.09 14.17 20.12
C ALA A 120 -2.21 13.42 19.12
N TRP A 121 -1.86 14.07 18.00
CA TRP A 121 -0.95 13.49 17.00
C TRP A 121 0.42 13.15 17.61
N GLU A 122 1.03 14.09 18.34
CA GLU A 122 2.34 13.86 18.97
C GLU A 122 2.28 12.79 20.07
N ARG A 123 1.17 12.68 20.85
CA ARG A 123 1.00 11.56 21.78
C ARG A 123 0.95 10.22 21.06
N ALA A 124 0.17 10.11 20.01
CA ALA A 124 0.08 8.89 19.19
C ALA A 124 1.44 8.52 18.59
N ARG A 125 2.21 9.51 18.10
CA ARG A 125 3.58 9.29 17.61
C ARG A 125 4.52 8.81 18.71
N GLY A 126 4.42 9.38 19.91
CA GLY A 126 5.21 8.94 21.06
C GLY A 126 4.94 7.47 21.43
N LEU A 127 3.67 7.06 21.47
CA LEU A 127 3.29 5.67 21.69
C LEU A 127 3.77 4.75 20.55
N ALA A 128 3.61 5.17 19.31
CA ALA A 128 4.06 4.43 18.14
C ALA A 128 5.59 4.22 18.15
N ALA A 129 6.36 5.26 18.48
CA ALA A 129 7.81 5.18 18.59
C ALA A 129 8.24 4.19 19.69
N GLY A 130 7.59 4.23 20.86
CA GLY A 130 7.82 3.26 21.95
C GLY A 130 7.56 1.82 21.49
N MET A 131 6.45 1.59 20.78
CA MET A 131 6.12 0.25 20.25
C MET A 131 7.10 -0.23 19.17
N LEU A 132 7.62 0.67 18.34
CA LEU A 132 8.66 0.36 17.37
C LEU A 132 10.04 0.15 18.03
N ALA A 133 10.23 0.64 19.25
CA ALA A 133 11.41 0.44 20.08
C ALA A 133 11.32 -0.78 21.03
N GLY A 134 10.20 -1.51 21.02
CA GLY A 134 10.08 -2.74 21.80
C GLY A 134 8.92 -2.78 22.80
N ASP A 135 8.17 -1.70 23.00
CA ASP A 135 6.98 -1.74 23.84
C ASP A 135 5.95 -2.70 23.29
N ILE A 136 5.28 -3.42 24.19
CA ILE A 136 4.24 -4.38 23.85
C ILE A 136 2.96 -4.09 24.62
N TYR A 137 1.82 -4.35 23.97
CA TYR A 137 0.52 -4.38 24.62
C TYR A 137 0.08 -5.84 24.81
N LYS A 138 0.38 -6.40 25.99
CA LYS A 138 0.20 -7.82 26.31
C LYS A 138 -1.23 -8.36 26.14
N PRO A 139 -2.31 -7.63 26.54
CA PRO A 139 -3.66 -8.20 26.53
C PRO A 139 -4.14 -8.77 25.20
N VAL A 140 -3.77 -8.15 24.08
CA VAL A 140 -4.20 -8.63 22.75
C VAL A 140 -3.34 -9.77 22.19
N GLY A 141 -2.25 -10.13 22.84
CA GLY A 141 -1.40 -11.26 22.45
C GLY A 141 -0.96 -11.20 20.99
N THR A 142 -1.19 -12.29 20.25
CA THR A 142 -0.88 -12.43 18.82
C THR A 142 -2.09 -12.10 17.92
N SER A 143 -3.05 -11.29 18.39
CA SER A 143 -4.19 -10.88 17.58
C SER A 143 -3.76 -10.16 16.29
N THR A 144 -4.41 -10.49 15.21
CA THR A 144 -4.24 -9.86 13.88
C THR A 144 -5.54 -9.24 13.37
N HIS A 145 -6.64 -9.46 14.08
CA HIS A 145 -7.98 -9.03 13.71
C HIS A 145 -8.65 -8.35 14.89
N TYR A 146 -9.46 -7.35 14.61
CA TYR A 146 -10.35 -6.73 15.59
C TYR A 146 -11.52 -6.06 14.89
N HIS A 147 -12.57 -5.86 15.60
CA HIS A 147 -13.72 -5.02 15.23
C HIS A 147 -14.37 -4.44 16.49
N THR A 148 -15.18 -3.43 16.31
CA THR A 148 -15.97 -2.87 17.41
C THR A 148 -17.17 -3.77 17.75
N ASP A 149 -17.63 -3.75 18.99
CA ASP A 149 -18.70 -4.65 19.49
C ASP A 149 -20.05 -4.45 18.79
N TRP A 150 -20.26 -3.31 18.14
CA TRP A 150 -21.49 -2.98 17.39
C TRP A 150 -21.49 -3.39 15.92
N VAL A 151 -20.49 -4.10 15.45
CA VAL A 151 -20.47 -4.77 14.16
C VAL A 151 -20.22 -6.26 14.35
N MET A 152 -20.68 -7.09 13.40
CA MET A 152 -20.48 -8.53 13.43
C MET A 152 -20.01 -9.00 12.05
N PRO A 153 -18.69 -8.94 11.77
CA PRO A 153 -18.13 -9.49 10.54
C PRO A 153 -18.29 -11.00 10.50
N TYR A 154 -18.56 -11.57 9.31
CA TYR A 154 -18.73 -13.00 9.10
C TYR A 154 -17.58 -13.85 9.65
N TRP A 155 -16.37 -13.34 9.61
CA TRP A 155 -15.15 -14.03 10.07
C TRP A 155 -15.02 -14.11 11.58
N SER A 156 -15.78 -13.33 12.36
CA SER A 156 -15.66 -13.31 13.83
C SER A 156 -15.87 -14.68 14.46
N LYS A 157 -16.69 -15.53 13.83
CA LYS A 157 -16.97 -16.91 14.29
C LYS A 157 -15.87 -17.91 13.91
N THR A 158 -14.97 -17.52 13.01
CA THR A 158 -13.92 -18.41 12.47
C THR A 158 -12.57 -18.18 13.12
N LEU A 159 -12.48 -17.24 14.06
CA LEU A 159 -11.27 -16.87 14.77
C LEU A 159 -11.44 -17.00 16.27
N ASP A 160 -10.33 -17.14 17.00
CA ASP A 160 -10.32 -17.15 18.46
C ASP A 160 -10.49 -15.72 19.01
N LYS A 161 -11.59 -15.42 19.69
CA LYS A 161 -11.74 -14.18 20.46
C LYS A 161 -10.87 -14.26 21.70
N VAL A 162 -9.88 -13.37 21.83
CA VAL A 162 -8.85 -13.47 22.89
C VAL A 162 -8.84 -12.30 23.86
N ALA A 163 -9.34 -11.13 23.47
CA ALA A 163 -9.37 -9.95 24.31
C ALA A 163 -10.52 -9.02 23.94
N ALA A 164 -10.92 -8.18 24.90
CA ALA A 164 -11.73 -6.99 24.69
C ALA A 164 -11.01 -5.82 25.32
N VAL A 165 -10.94 -4.68 24.61
CA VAL A 165 -10.36 -3.44 25.09
C VAL A 165 -11.35 -2.35 24.71
N ASP A 166 -11.99 -1.76 25.72
CA ASP A 166 -13.12 -0.87 25.55
C ASP A 166 -14.18 -1.50 24.63
N THR A 167 -14.50 -0.89 23.51
CA THR A 167 -15.47 -1.39 22.54
C THR A 167 -14.87 -2.31 21.48
N HIS A 168 -13.57 -2.53 21.48
CA HIS A 168 -12.90 -3.36 20.51
C HIS A 168 -12.74 -4.81 20.98
N LEU A 169 -13.14 -5.76 20.12
CA LEU A 169 -12.95 -7.20 20.29
C LEU A 169 -11.78 -7.67 19.42
N PHE A 170 -10.85 -8.40 20.03
CA PHE A 170 -9.61 -8.83 19.39
C PHE A 170 -9.60 -10.32 19.17
N PHE A 171 -9.12 -10.71 17.97
CA PHE A 171 -9.13 -12.07 17.50
C PHE A 171 -7.78 -12.48 16.93
N ARG A 172 -7.42 -13.75 17.11
CA ARG A 172 -6.27 -14.38 16.48
C ARG A 172 -6.70 -15.54 15.57
N TRP A 173 -5.84 -15.94 14.68
CA TRP A 173 -6.04 -17.13 13.87
C TRP A 173 -6.16 -18.38 14.74
N MET A 174 -6.98 -19.32 14.31
CA MET A 174 -7.02 -20.67 14.90
C MET A 174 -5.81 -21.49 14.42
N GLY A 175 -5.47 -22.54 15.19
CA GLY A 175 -4.41 -23.46 14.86
C GLY A 175 -3.04 -22.80 14.75
N TRP A 176 -2.17 -23.34 13.90
CA TRP A 176 -0.77 -22.91 13.76
C TRP A 176 -0.62 -21.42 13.45
N TRP A 177 -1.49 -20.88 12.61
CA TRP A 177 -1.45 -19.47 12.18
C TRP A 177 -1.62 -18.47 13.33
N GLY A 178 -2.26 -18.86 14.43
CA GLY A 178 -2.40 -18.02 15.63
C GLY A 178 -1.32 -18.22 16.67
N THR A 179 -0.42 -19.21 16.48
CA THR A 179 0.63 -19.51 17.48
C THR A 179 1.83 -18.58 17.33
N PRO A 180 2.64 -18.38 18.40
CA PRO A 180 3.87 -17.60 18.34
C PRO A 180 4.85 -18.05 17.23
N ALA A 181 4.79 -19.29 16.79
CA ALA A 181 5.63 -19.83 15.72
C ALA A 181 5.33 -19.17 14.37
N ALA A 182 4.07 -18.83 14.06
CA ALA A 182 3.72 -18.12 12.85
C ALA A 182 4.31 -16.70 12.80
N PHE A 183 4.60 -16.09 13.95
CA PHE A 183 5.17 -14.75 14.09
C PHE A 183 6.70 -14.79 14.35
N ALA A 184 7.34 -15.95 14.19
CA ALA A 184 8.74 -16.11 14.55
C ALA A 184 9.73 -15.49 13.56
N ARG A 185 9.29 -15.20 12.31
CA ARG A 185 10.15 -14.62 11.29
C ARG A 185 10.63 -13.22 11.67
N SER A 186 11.91 -12.98 11.47
CA SER A 186 12.45 -11.62 11.50
C SER A 186 11.94 -10.86 10.25
N VAL A 187 11.57 -9.61 10.45
CA VAL A 187 11.17 -8.72 9.36
C VAL A 187 12.32 -7.74 9.17
N ALA A 188 13.04 -7.87 8.07
CA ALA A 188 14.02 -6.88 7.66
C ALA A 188 13.27 -5.78 6.91
N ILE A 189 13.10 -4.62 7.54
CA ILE A 189 12.48 -3.45 6.92
C ILE A 189 13.62 -2.59 6.38
N THR A 190 13.72 -2.49 5.06
CA THR A 190 14.74 -1.68 4.39
C THR A 190 14.22 -0.30 4.00
N ALA A 191 12.92 -0.16 3.75
CA ALA A 191 12.28 1.09 3.40
C ALA A 191 10.78 1.06 3.76
N GLU A 192 10.22 2.20 4.13
CA GLU A 192 8.79 2.44 4.28
C GLU A 192 8.31 3.34 3.14
N PRO A 193 7.19 3.05 2.50
CA PRO A 193 6.66 3.91 1.46
C PRO A 193 6.21 5.25 2.03
N ALA A 194 6.40 6.33 1.27
CA ALA A 194 5.74 7.59 1.54
C ALA A 194 4.22 7.44 1.32
N ILE A 195 3.43 8.00 2.23
CA ILE A 195 1.96 7.97 2.17
C ILE A 195 1.46 9.39 1.97
N VAL A 196 1.12 9.74 0.75
CA VAL A 196 0.67 11.09 0.37
C VAL A 196 -0.47 11.60 1.26
N LYS A 197 -1.37 10.72 1.68
CA LYS A 197 -2.48 11.07 2.60
C LYS A 197 -2.00 11.55 3.98
N LEU A 198 -0.78 11.21 4.38
CA LEU A 198 -0.15 11.70 5.63
C LEU A 198 0.69 12.97 5.43
N ALA A 199 0.93 13.42 4.20
CA ALA A 199 1.75 14.59 3.90
C ALA A 199 1.30 15.88 4.61
N ALA A 200 0.01 15.97 4.93
CA ALA A 200 -0.56 17.09 5.66
C ALA A 200 -0.33 17.03 7.19
N LEU A 201 -0.02 15.86 7.73
CA LEU A 201 0.28 15.62 9.15
C LEU A 201 1.79 15.56 9.41
N SER A 202 2.55 15.08 8.43
CA SER A 202 4.00 14.94 8.58
C SER A 202 4.74 15.16 7.26
N PRO A 203 5.79 15.98 7.26
CA PRO A 203 6.59 16.28 6.07
C PRO A 203 7.32 15.05 5.53
N VAL A 204 7.65 14.04 6.36
CA VAL A 204 8.37 12.83 5.93
C VAL A 204 7.57 11.98 4.93
N HIS A 205 6.26 12.22 4.83
CA HIS A 205 5.36 11.61 3.86
C HIS A 205 5.09 12.48 2.62
N ARG A 206 5.70 13.65 2.54
CA ARG A 206 5.78 14.38 1.28
C ARG A 206 6.66 13.57 0.36
N ASP A 207 6.25 13.44 -0.90
CA ASP A 207 6.94 12.56 -1.85
C ASP A 207 8.43 12.97 -1.94
N ASP A 208 9.35 11.99 -1.84
CA ASP A 208 10.81 12.23 -1.82
C ASP A 208 11.34 12.96 -3.07
N ALA A 209 10.56 12.99 -4.16
CA ALA A 209 10.84 13.83 -5.31
C ALA A 209 10.93 15.32 -4.95
N VAL A 210 10.32 15.72 -3.81
CA VAL A 210 10.34 17.13 -3.33
C VAL A 210 11.51 17.39 -2.37
N GLU A 211 11.95 16.40 -1.61
CA GLU A 211 12.96 16.59 -0.55
C GLU A 211 14.39 16.61 -1.12
N PHE A 212 14.66 15.83 -2.17
CA PHE A 212 15.95 15.89 -2.88
C PHE A 212 16.15 17.20 -3.67
N ALA A 213 15.06 17.95 -3.91
CA ALA A 213 15.16 19.30 -4.52
C ALA A 213 15.49 20.40 -3.49
N LEU A 214 15.40 20.12 -2.17
CA LEU A 214 15.61 21.12 -1.12
C LEU A 214 17.07 21.18 -0.64
N ASP A 215 17.85 20.10 -0.74
CA ASP A 215 19.26 20.08 -0.38
C ASP A 215 20.20 20.54 -1.51
N GLY A 216 19.69 20.76 -2.69
CA GLY A 216 20.40 21.25 -3.87
C GLY A 216 19.67 22.39 -4.58
N ALA A 217 19.55 23.56 -3.96
CA ALA A 217 19.22 24.87 -4.59
C ALA A 217 18.16 24.86 -5.73
N ALA A 218 17.08 24.09 -5.62
CA ALA A 218 15.93 24.19 -6.49
C ALA A 218 14.67 24.00 -5.65
N GLY A 219 13.80 25.00 -5.60
CA GLY A 219 12.48 24.94 -4.96
C GLY A 219 11.60 23.81 -5.54
N PRO A 220 10.41 23.57 -4.96
CA PRO A 220 9.55 22.45 -5.33
C PRO A 220 9.29 22.45 -6.85
N LEU A 221 9.68 21.35 -7.51
CA LEU A 221 9.36 21.08 -8.92
C LEU A 221 7.88 20.74 -9.10
N GLY A 222 7.01 21.23 -8.21
CA GLY A 222 5.58 21.14 -8.43
C GLY A 222 5.25 21.78 -9.76
N GLY A 223 4.62 21.06 -10.69
CA GLY A 223 4.30 21.61 -12.00
C GLY A 223 3.43 22.87 -11.97
N ASP A 224 3.01 23.33 -10.79
CA ASP A 224 2.37 24.63 -10.56
C ASP A 224 3.39 25.76 -10.25
N ALA A 225 4.68 25.43 -10.07
CA ALA A 225 5.76 26.42 -9.88
C ALA A 225 6.20 27.07 -11.20
N PHE A 226 5.82 26.52 -12.34
CA PHE A 226 6.18 27.04 -13.66
C PHE A 226 4.94 27.51 -14.40
N PRO A 227 5.05 28.58 -15.18
CA PRO A 227 3.97 28.98 -16.08
C PRO A 227 3.71 27.86 -17.11
N PRO A 228 2.42 27.54 -17.41
CA PRO A 228 2.11 26.50 -18.37
C PRO A 228 2.76 26.76 -19.73
N LEU A 229 3.45 25.76 -20.27
CA LEU A 229 3.96 25.82 -21.65
C LEU A 229 2.86 25.31 -22.58
N ALA A 230 2.47 26.13 -23.53
CA ALA A 230 1.58 25.72 -24.61
C ALA A 230 2.35 24.83 -25.58
N ILE A 231 2.34 23.51 -25.33
CA ILE A 231 2.99 22.49 -26.17
C ILE A 231 1.89 21.70 -26.87
N GLY A 232 1.88 21.77 -28.19
CA GLY A 232 0.99 21.06 -29.06
C GLY A 232 1.74 20.33 -30.20
N PRO A 233 0.99 19.66 -31.08
CA PRO A 233 1.56 18.90 -32.20
C PRO A 233 2.45 19.74 -33.15
N GLU A 234 2.21 21.06 -33.23
CA GLU A 234 3.00 22.00 -34.05
C GLU A 234 4.45 22.20 -33.54
N GLN A 235 4.75 21.72 -32.36
CA GLN A 235 6.09 21.77 -31.77
C GLN A 235 6.86 20.49 -31.91
N VAL A 236 6.26 19.45 -32.50
CA VAL A 236 6.97 18.21 -32.86
C VAL A 236 8.13 18.54 -33.80
N GLY A 237 9.28 17.99 -33.51
CA GLY A 237 10.53 18.27 -34.19
C GLY A 237 11.34 19.43 -33.61
N LYS A 238 10.75 20.28 -32.76
CA LYS A 238 11.46 21.40 -32.09
C LYS A 238 12.17 20.95 -30.83
N ARG A 239 13.21 21.71 -30.48
CA ARG A 239 13.97 21.53 -29.25
C ARG A 239 13.26 22.17 -28.07
N ILE A 240 13.08 21.43 -26.98
CA ILE A 240 12.50 21.92 -25.74
C ILE A 240 13.44 21.53 -24.59
N GLY A 241 14.14 22.51 -24.04
CA GLY A 241 15.13 22.28 -22.99
C GLY A 241 16.23 21.30 -23.41
N PRO A 242 16.48 20.21 -22.64
CA PRO A 242 17.58 19.27 -22.88
C PRO A 242 17.26 18.19 -23.92
N GLY A 243 16.24 18.39 -24.76
CA GLY A 243 15.84 17.37 -25.73
C GLY A 243 15.00 17.91 -26.88
N LYS A 244 14.63 17.01 -27.80
CA LYS A 244 13.79 17.27 -28.97
C LYS A 244 12.44 16.57 -28.78
N LEU A 245 11.34 17.30 -28.95
CA LEU A 245 10.00 16.71 -28.94
C LEU A 245 9.76 15.87 -30.20
N THR A 246 9.38 14.62 -30.04
CA THR A 246 9.17 13.68 -31.19
C THR A 246 7.72 13.32 -31.41
N ALA A 247 6.91 13.29 -30.36
CA ALA A 247 5.47 13.06 -30.49
C ALA A 247 4.68 13.76 -29.38
N VAL A 248 3.43 14.14 -29.70
CA VAL A 248 2.43 14.63 -28.77
C VAL A 248 1.15 13.79 -28.92
N GLU A 249 0.60 13.33 -27.80
CA GLU A 249 -0.66 12.60 -27.79
C GLU A 249 -1.83 13.49 -28.18
N THR A 250 -2.84 12.95 -28.83
CA THR A 250 -4.02 13.70 -29.33
C THR A 250 -4.72 14.52 -28.23
N GLY A 251 -4.71 14.04 -26.98
CA GLY A 251 -5.24 14.75 -25.81
C GLY A 251 -4.34 15.85 -25.23
N GLY A 252 -3.12 16.04 -25.76
CA GLY A 252 -2.17 17.03 -25.28
C GLY A 252 -1.57 16.75 -23.90
N ASN A 253 -1.76 15.54 -23.36
CA ASN A 253 -1.31 15.14 -22.03
C ASN A 253 -0.15 14.13 -22.06
N GLY A 254 0.22 13.62 -23.24
CA GLY A 254 1.31 12.71 -23.45
C GLY A 254 2.37 13.28 -24.39
N PHE A 255 3.63 13.14 -24.01
CA PHE A 255 4.78 13.68 -24.74
C PHE A 255 5.87 12.61 -24.89
N VAL A 256 6.49 12.56 -26.06
CA VAL A 256 7.70 11.75 -26.31
C VAL A 256 8.84 12.67 -26.69
N MET A 257 10.01 12.45 -26.11
CA MET A 257 11.21 13.24 -26.37
C MET A 257 12.44 12.37 -26.64
N THR A 258 13.31 12.89 -27.49
CA THR A 258 14.71 12.45 -27.54
C THR A 258 15.54 13.39 -26.69
N LEU A 259 16.17 12.86 -25.64
CA LEU A 259 17.05 13.62 -24.74
C LEU A 259 18.49 13.70 -25.26
N ASP A 260 19.21 14.73 -24.85
CA ASP A 260 20.63 14.83 -25.11
C ASP A 260 21.38 13.75 -24.31
N LYS A 261 22.23 12.99 -24.96
CA LYS A 261 23.00 11.93 -24.33
C LYS A 261 24.00 12.51 -23.32
N GLY A 262 24.07 11.92 -22.12
CA GLY A 262 25.01 12.34 -21.06
C GLY A 262 24.62 13.65 -20.34
N GLY A 263 23.38 14.10 -20.50
CA GLY A 263 22.88 15.26 -19.78
C GLY A 263 22.63 14.98 -18.30
N ASP A 264 22.50 16.04 -17.50
CA ASP A 264 22.20 15.96 -16.08
C ASP A 264 20.74 15.52 -15.84
N PRO A 265 20.48 14.46 -15.04
CA PRO A 265 19.14 14.02 -14.66
C PRO A 265 18.24 15.13 -14.10
N ALA A 266 18.80 16.08 -13.33
CA ALA A 266 18.04 17.19 -12.78
C ALA A 266 17.43 18.10 -13.86
N ARG A 267 18.14 18.30 -14.97
CA ARG A 267 17.63 19.10 -16.10
C ARG A 267 16.50 18.41 -16.85
N TYR A 268 16.49 17.08 -16.89
CA TYR A 268 15.39 16.32 -17.50
C TYR A 268 14.15 16.40 -16.62
N ALA A 269 14.32 16.31 -15.30
CA ALA A 269 13.25 16.47 -14.33
C ALA A 269 12.61 17.87 -14.41
N GLU A 270 13.41 18.93 -14.46
CA GLU A 270 12.94 20.30 -14.62
C GLU A 270 12.17 20.51 -15.93
N ALA A 271 12.71 20.00 -17.05
CA ALA A 271 12.07 20.10 -18.35
C ALA A 271 10.69 19.38 -18.34
N ALA A 272 10.61 18.20 -17.74
CA ALA A 272 9.37 17.46 -17.60
C ALA A 272 8.33 18.20 -16.75
N ALA A 273 8.75 18.77 -15.62
CA ALA A 273 7.89 19.57 -14.75
C ALA A 273 7.33 20.79 -15.50
N ARG A 274 8.16 21.50 -16.28
CA ARG A 274 7.73 22.63 -17.11
C ARG A 274 6.78 22.24 -18.22
N ILE A 275 7.04 21.12 -18.91
CA ILE A 275 6.16 20.60 -19.98
C ILE A 275 4.79 20.20 -19.39
N CYS A 276 4.78 19.63 -18.20
CA CYS A 276 3.58 19.16 -17.52
C CYS A 276 2.88 20.23 -16.65
N ALA A 277 3.45 21.44 -16.58
CA ALA A 277 2.87 22.54 -15.80
C ALA A 277 1.43 22.86 -16.24
N GLY A 278 0.54 23.06 -15.25
CA GLY A 278 -0.86 23.42 -15.48
C GLY A 278 -1.77 22.27 -15.97
N ARG A 279 -1.25 21.08 -16.27
CA ARG A 279 -2.05 19.93 -16.73
C ARG A 279 -2.54 19.09 -15.55
N ALA A 280 -3.79 18.65 -15.57
CA ALA A 280 -4.38 17.79 -14.56
C ALA A 280 -3.78 16.37 -14.63
N GLN A 281 -3.50 15.90 -15.84
CA GLN A 281 -2.79 14.65 -16.12
C GLN A 281 -1.70 14.94 -17.13
N CYS A 282 -0.52 14.39 -16.93
CA CYS A 282 0.59 14.54 -17.84
C CYS A 282 1.52 13.34 -17.77
N ARG A 283 2.02 12.91 -18.93
CA ARG A 283 3.10 11.93 -19.03
C ARG A 283 4.14 12.38 -20.04
N LEU A 284 5.40 12.27 -19.67
CA LEU A 284 6.52 12.47 -20.58
C LEU A 284 7.37 11.21 -20.57
N LEU A 285 7.61 10.64 -21.74
CA LEU A 285 8.44 9.47 -21.98
C LEU A 285 9.63 9.89 -22.83
N ALA A 286 10.85 9.49 -22.47
CA ALA A 286 12.02 9.98 -23.15
C ALA A 286 13.13 8.92 -23.33
N TRP A 287 13.87 9.04 -24.40
CA TRP A 287 14.98 8.19 -24.81
C TRP A 287 16.20 9.04 -25.15
N THR A 288 17.39 8.56 -24.84
CA THR A 288 18.66 9.20 -25.27
C THR A 288 19.11 8.71 -26.65
N ASN A 289 18.57 7.58 -27.13
CA ASN A 289 18.85 7.05 -28.45
C ASN A 289 17.77 7.50 -29.46
N PRO A 290 18.10 8.39 -30.44
CA PRO A 290 17.11 8.84 -31.43
C PRO A 290 16.50 7.75 -32.29
N ARG A 291 17.20 6.61 -32.49
CA ARG A 291 16.71 5.49 -33.29
C ARG A 291 15.66 4.66 -32.58
N GLU A 292 15.66 4.71 -31.26
CA GLU A 292 14.74 3.96 -30.38
C GLU A 292 13.60 4.84 -29.87
N THR A 293 13.70 6.17 -30.10
CA THR A 293 12.67 7.12 -29.67
C THR A 293 11.42 6.97 -30.53
N PRO A 294 10.25 6.66 -29.96
CA PRO A 294 8.99 6.62 -30.69
C PRO A 294 8.62 7.95 -31.34
N GLN A 295 8.04 7.91 -32.52
CA GLN A 295 7.67 9.09 -33.31
C GLN A 295 6.15 9.37 -33.26
N ALA A 296 5.37 8.53 -32.61
CA ALA A 296 3.91 8.65 -32.50
C ALA A 296 3.37 7.93 -31.25
N PHE A 297 2.14 8.27 -30.87
CA PHE A 297 1.31 7.52 -29.92
C PHE A 297 0.33 6.60 -30.67
N PRO A 298 -0.04 5.43 -30.07
CA PRO A 298 0.45 4.88 -28.80
C PRO A 298 1.90 4.37 -28.90
N VAL A 299 2.65 4.51 -27.82
CA VAL A 299 4.02 3.99 -27.74
C VAL A 299 3.98 2.46 -27.63
N ALA A 300 4.69 1.78 -28.52
CA ALA A 300 4.76 0.32 -28.52
C ALA A 300 5.44 -0.21 -27.23
N GLU A 301 4.95 -1.32 -26.72
CA GLU A 301 5.50 -1.92 -25.50
C GLU A 301 6.98 -2.34 -25.67
N SER A 302 7.36 -2.77 -26.86
CA SER A 302 8.74 -3.12 -27.20
C SER A 302 9.72 -1.94 -27.06
N SER A 303 9.25 -0.70 -27.24
CA SER A 303 10.08 0.51 -27.10
C SER A 303 10.33 0.88 -25.64
N LEU A 304 9.51 0.41 -24.70
CA LEU A 304 9.64 0.77 -23.30
C LEU A 304 10.87 0.15 -22.61
N GLY A 305 11.44 -0.90 -23.21
CA GLY A 305 12.64 -1.58 -22.67
C GLY A 305 13.90 -0.71 -22.71
N SER A 306 13.99 0.20 -23.67
CA SER A 306 15.13 1.10 -23.88
C SER A 306 14.86 2.54 -23.44
N MET A 307 13.76 2.76 -22.72
CA MET A 307 13.40 4.09 -22.25
C MET A 307 14.41 4.61 -21.21
N SER A 308 14.87 5.84 -21.39
CA SER A 308 15.89 6.46 -20.56
C SER A 308 15.31 7.22 -19.37
N PHE A 309 14.16 7.88 -19.58
CA PHE A 309 13.50 8.71 -18.54
C PHE A 309 11.98 8.67 -18.72
N SER A 310 11.25 8.69 -17.63
CA SER A 310 9.81 8.93 -17.61
C SER A 310 9.39 9.85 -16.48
N TYR A 311 8.37 10.66 -16.76
CA TYR A 311 7.68 11.50 -15.80
C TYR A 311 6.19 11.31 -15.95
N ILE A 312 5.49 11.09 -14.83
CA ILE A 312 4.04 10.93 -14.79
C ILE A 312 3.50 11.82 -13.67
N ARG A 313 2.48 12.61 -14.01
CA ARG A 313 1.77 13.45 -13.06
C ARG A 313 0.27 13.23 -13.22
N MET A 314 -0.43 13.07 -12.09
CA MET A 314 -1.89 12.99 -11.99
C MET A 314 -2.33 13.84 -10.79
N LYS A 315 -2.82 15.05 -11.06
CA LYS A 315 -3.15 16.05 -10.02
C LYS A 315 -4.25 15.58 -9.07
N GLU A 316 -5.26 14.89 -9.59
CA GLU A 316 -6.37 14.38 -8.79
C GLU A 316 -5.94 13.36 -7.71
N SER A 317 -4.98 12.51 -8.03
CA SER A 317 -4.45 11.51 -7.09
C SER A 317 -3.22 11.97 -6.33
N GLY A 318 -2.69 13.16 -6.64
CA GLY A 318 -1.41 13.65 -6.13
C GLY A 318 -0.20 12.85 -6.61
N LEU A 319 -0.38 11.98 -7.62
CA LEU A 319 0.72 11.19 -8.15
C LEU A 319 1.64 12.07 -9.00
N GLU A 320 2.89 12.18 -8.58
CA GLU A 320 3.98 12.72 -9.37
C GLU A 320 5.18 11.78 -9.25
N ARG A 321 5.63 11.21 -10.37
CA ARG A 321 6.68 10.20 -10.36
C ARG A 321 7.64 10.40 -11.51
N MET A 322 8.94 10.41 -11.18
CA MET A 322 10.05 10.40 -12.11
C MET A 322 10.82 9.10 -12.01
N LEU A 323 11.20 8.54 -13.16
CA LEU A 323 12.02 7.33 -13.21
C LEU A 323 13.11 7.49 -14.26
N PHE A 324 14.31 7.02 -13.92
CA PHE A 324 15.50 7.04 -14.76
C PHE A 324 15.98 5.63 -15.06
N ASN A 325 16.54 5.43 -16.23
CA ASN A 325 17.37 4.27 -16.49
C ASN A 325 18.72 4.47 -15.79
N CYS A 326 18.91 3.87 -14.63
CA CYS A 326 20.09 4.07 -13.81
C CYS A 326 21.38 3.45 -14.40
N ASP A 327 21.28 2.63 -15.44
CA ASP A 327 22.42 2.16 -16.21
C ASP A 327 22.97 3.30 -17.09
N GLU A 328 22.11 4.21 -17.58
CA GLU A 328 22.49 5.41 -18.31
C GLU A 328 22.80 6.61 -17.38
N PHE A 329 22.10 6.68 -16.26
CA PHE A 329 22.20 7.79 -15.30
C PHE A 329 22.58 7.29 -13.90
N PRO A 330 23.83 6.90 -13.68
CA PRO A 330 24.29 6.34 -12.40
C PRO A 330 24.23 7.37 -11.25
N SER A 331 24.16 8.67 -11.55
CA SER A 331 23.97 9.76 -10.59
C SER A 331 22.51 9.96 -10.17
N ALA A 332 21.54 9.31 -10.83
CA ALA A 332 20.14 9.40 -10.45
C ALA A 332 19.88 8.71 -9.10
N PRO A 333 18.95 9.23 -8.28
CA PRO A 333 18.60 8.59 -7.02
C PRO A 333 18.11 7.16 -7.24
N ARG A 334 18.63 6.21 -6.47
CA ARG A 334 18.28 4.77 -6.63
C ARG A 334 16.79 4.47 -6.53
N ILE A 335 16.05 5.27 -5.76
CA ILE A 335 14.60 5.16 -5.62
C ILE A 335 13.86 5.54 -6.91
N GLN A 336 14.49 6.32 -7.78
CA GLN A 336 13.97 6.73 -9.08
C GLN A 336 14.47 5.86 -10.23
N CYS A 337 15.12 4.74 -9.94
CA CYS A 337 15.53 3.80 -10.98
C CYS A 337 14.33 3.04 -11.54
N MET A 338 14.27 2.93 -12.86
CA MET A 338 13.32 2.05 -13.53
C MET A 338 13.58 0.59 -13.12
N ALA A 339 12.52 -0.15 -12.82
CA ALA A 339 12.64 -1.59 -12.67
C ALA A 339 13.13 -2.17 -14.01
N ARG A 340 14.24 -2.93 -13.99
CA ARG A 340 14.67 -3.66 -15.19
C ARG A 340 13.52 -4.58 -15.63
N ARG A 341 12.98 -4.36 -16.81
CA ARG A 341 12.17 -5.37 -17.47
C ARG A 341 13.18 -6.44 -17.90
N LEU A 342 13.20 -7.55 -17.16
CA LEU A 342 13.82 -8.76 -17.70
C LEU A 342 13.17 -8.99 -19.07
N PRO A 343 13.95 -9.21 -20.15
CA PRO A 343 13.39 -9.70 -21.40
C PRO A 343 12.53 -10.89 -21.01
N ALA A 344 11.29 -10.95 -21.53
CA ALA A 344 10.39 -12.06 -21.25
C ALA A 344 11.24 -13.32 -21.36
N ALA A 345 11.59 -13.90 -20.22
CA ALA A 345 12.38 -15.11 -20.18
C ALA A 345 11.61 -16.03 -21.11
N GLN A 346 12.27 -16.54 -22.13
CA GLN A 346 11.75 -17.63 -22.91
C GLN A 346 11.29 -18.60 -21.84
N THR A 347 9.99 -18.66 -21.61
CA THR A 347 9.39 -19.64 -20.73
C THR A 347 9.98 -20.94 -21.22
N PRO A 348 10.73 -21.73 -20.41
CA PRO A 348 11.22 -23.00 -20.87
C PRO A 348 9.99 -23.70 -21.41
N ARG A 349 9.92 -23.97 -22.70
CA ARG A 349 8.95 -24.90 -23.24
C ARG A 349 9.16 -26.16 -22.41
N LEU A 350 8.33 -26.33 -21.41
CA LEU A 350 8.21 -27.59 -20.73
C LEU A 350 8.03 -28.61 -21.83
N LEU A 351 8.96 -29.55 -21.87
CA LEU A 351 9.01 -30.75 -22.67
C LEU A 351 7.62 -31.43 -22.64
N ALA A 352 6.77 -31.03 -23.56
CA ALA A 352 5.53 -31.69 -23.92
C ALA A 352 5.62 -31.93 -25.42
N ASP A 353 6.55 -32.80 -25.82
CA ASP A 353 6.51 -33.51 -27.10
C ASP A 353 7.74 -34.39 -27.24
N GLU A 354 7.85 -35.42 -26.41
CA GLU A 354 8.66 -36.57 -26.72
C GLU A 354 8.08 -37.85 -26.08
N ARG A 355 6.79 -38.12 -26.36
CA ARG A 355 6.20 -39.44 -26.19
C ARG A 355 4.99 -39.63 -27.11
N ALA A 356 5.20 -39.48 -28.36
CA ALA A 356 4.28 -40.00 -29.36
C ALA A 356 5.13 -40.60 -30.52
N ASP A 357 5.69 -41.72 -30.29
CA ASP A 357 5.76 -42.79 -31.28
C ASP A 357 6.38 -44.03 -30.64
N LYS A 358 5.59 -45.02 -30.37
CA LYS A 358 5.79 -46.47 -30.65
C LYS A 358 4.80 -47.32 -29.87
N SER A 359 4.11 -48.09 -30.65
CA SER A 359 3.38 -49.34 -30.35
C SER A 359 1.92 -49.22 -29.95
N GLY A 360 1.12 -49.58 -30.93
CA GLY A 360 -0.25 -49.96 -30.78
C GLY A 360 -0.41 -51.27 -29.98
N SER A 361 -1.50 -51.36 -29.28
CA SER A 361 -2.35 -52.56 -29.16
C SER A 361 -3.57 -52.31 -28.27
N ALA A 362 -4.74 -52.48 -28.87
CA ALA A 362 -6.00 -53.02 -28.33
C ALA A 362 -6.48 -52.65 -26.89
N LEU A 363 -7.67 -52.06 -26.86
CA LEU A 363 -8.64 -52.05 -25.78
C LEU A 363 -9.01 -53.45 -25.24
N PRO A 364 -9.44 -53.59 -23.98
CA PRO A 364 -10.84 -53.73 -23.66
C PRO A 364 -11.38 -52.88 -22.51
N ALA A 365 -12.69 -52.60 -22.58
CA ALA A 365 -13.53 -51.97 -21.57
C ALA A 365 -14.10 -53.01 -20.57
N PRO A 366 -15.02 -52.63 -19.64
CA PRO A 366 -14.82 -51.92 -18.39
C PRO A 366 -15.14 -52.81 -17.16
N GLY A 367 -14.52 -52.53 -16.02
CA GLY A 367 -14.86 -53.19 -14.73
C GLY A 367 -15.01 -52.20 -13.61
N LYS A 368 -16.07 -52.34 -12.87
CA LYS A 368 -16.56 -51.50 -11.79
C LYS A 368 -15.77 -51.60 -10.50
N LEU A 369 -15.88 -50.54 -9.70
CA LEU A 369 -15.81 -50.42 -8.23
C LEU A 369 -14.42 -50.46 -7.55
N ALA A 370 -14.00 -49.33 -6.96
CA ALA A 370 -14.05 -49.12 -5.51
C ALA A 370 -13.62 -47.70 -5.16
N ALA A 371 -14.35 -47.11 -4.24
CA ALA A 371 -14.11 -45.83 -3.64
C ALA A 371 -12.83 -45.89 -2.79
N ASP A 372 -11.97 -44.86 -2.94
CA ASP A 372 -11.13 -44.44 -1.83
C ASP A 372 -10.94 -42.94 -1.90
N SER A 373 -11.53 -42.28 -0.90
CA SER A 373 -11.60 -40.85 -0.74
C SER A 373 -10.32 -40.38 -0.05
N GLN A 374 -9.44 -39.68 -0.76
CA GLN A 374 -8.47 -38.84 -0.10
C GLN A 374 -8.91 -37.36 -0.18
N PRO A 375 -8.99 -36.64 0.93
CA PRO A 375 -9.42 -35.26 0.92
C PRO A 375 -8.36 -34.37 0.30
N GLY A 376 -8.76 -33.69 -0.78
CA GLY A 376 -7.98 -32.62 -1.38
C GLY A 376 -7.69 -31.53 -0.36
N ARG A 377 -6.43 -31.16 -0.28
CA ARG A 377 -5.94 -30.01 0.48
C ARG A 377 -6.53 -28.75 -0.13
N LEU A 378 -7.64 -28.28 0.44
CA LEU A 378 -8.15 -26.94 0.20
C LEU A 378 -7.17 -25.96 0.90
N GLU A 379 -6.37 -25.25 0.14
CA GLU A 379 -5.72 -24.04 0.67
C GLU A 379 -6.84 -23.05 1.02
N PRO A 380 -6.92 -22.59 2.29
CA PRO A 380 -7.91 -21.58 2.66
C PRO A 380 -7.53 -20.25 1.99
N ALA A 381 -8.44 -19.71 1.19
CA ALA A 381 -8.37 -18.34 0.72
C ALA A 381 -8.25 -17.41 1.93
N LEU A 382 -7.24 -16.54 1.92
CA LEU A 382 -6.95 -15.58 2.99
C LEU A 382 -8.09 -14.56 3.07
N PRO A 383 -8.81 -14.43 4.20
CA PRO A 383 -9.82 -13.39 4.35
C PRO A 383 -9.16 -12.02 4.43
N THR A 384 -9.59 -11.10 3.60
CA THR A 384 -9.26 -9.67 3.69
C THR A 384 -10.16 -9.01 4.72
N ILE A 385 -9.59 -8.16 5.56
CA ILE A 385 -10.26 -7.65 6.75
C ILE A 385 -10.44 -6.16 6.64
N GLU A 386 -11.68 -5.74 6.79
CA GLU A 386 -12.08 -4.35 6.96
C GLU A 386 -12.46 -4.07 8.42
N THR A 387 -12.04 -2.91 8.90
CA THR A 387 -12.49 -2.34 10.17
C THR A 387 -13.53 -1.28 9.86
N ILE A 388 -14.79 -1.48 10.27
CA ILE A 388 -15.86 -0.50 10.07
C ILE A 388 -16.15 0.23 11.37
N LYS A 389 -16.09 1.57 11.32
CA LYS A 389 -16.66 2.47 12.33
C LYS A 389 -18.02 2.98 11.85
N LEU A 390 -19.10 2.54 12.47
CA LEU A 390 -20.40 3.18 12.31
C LEU A 390 -20.46 4.43 13.18
N ARG A 391 -20.82 5.58 12.57
CA ARG A 391 -21.07 6.83 13.30
C ARG A 391 -22.26 6.64 14.24
N VAL A 392 -22.02 6.76 15.54
CA VAL A 392 -23.10 6.94 16.53
C VAL A 392 -23.45 8.43 16.57
N PRO A 393 -24.74 8.83 16.42
CA PRO A 393 -25.13 10.21 16.65
C PRO A 393 -24.91 10.57 18.13
N ARG A 394 -24.20 11.64 18.39
CA ARG A 394 -24.11 12.21 19.76
C ARG A 394 -25.46 12.79 20.12
N THR A 395 -26.14 12.20 21.06
CA THR A 395 -27.23 12.87 21.81
C THR A 395 -26.59 13.90 22.74
N SER A 396 -26.75 15.16 22.40
CA SER A 396 -26.40 16.27 23.31
C SER A 396 -27.36 16.26 24.49
N ALA A 397 -26.90 15.78 25.64
CA ALA A 397 -27.60 16.04 26.92
C ALA A 397 -27.28 17.46 27.33
N THR A 398 -28.24 18.36 27.13
CA THR A 398 -28.24 19.71 27.69
C THR A 398 -28.62 19.60 29.14
N THR A 399 -27.64 19.67 30.04
CA THR A 399 -27.89 19.85 31.48
C THR A 399 -28.11 21.34 31.73
N THR A 400 -29.36 21.74 31.86
CA THR A 400 -29.76 23.04 32.41
C THR A 400 -29.50 23.05 33.91
N LEU A 401 -28.51 23.80 34.34
CA LEU A 401 -28.38 24.26 35.72
C LEU A 401 -29.22 25.55 35.85
N THR A 402 -30.25 25.52 36.66
CA THR A 402 -30.98 26.70 37.15
C THR A 402 -30.53 27.04 38.59
N PRO A 403 -30.62 28.32 39.02
CA PRO A 403 -29.81 28.95 40.06
C PRO A 403 -30.11 28.51 41.49
#